data_1c9098a554f4e7a6e621862847aa2d0d
#
_entry.id   1c9098a554f4e7a6e621862847aa2d0d
#
_cell.length_a   1.000
_cell.length_b   1.000
_cell.length_c   1.000
_cell.angle_alpha   90.00
_cell.angle_beta   90.00
_cell.angle_gamma   90.00
#
_symmetry.space_group_name_H-M   'P 1'
#
loop_
_entity.id
_entity.type
_entity.pdbx_description
1 polymer ?
#
loop_
_entity_poly.entity_id
_entity_poly.type
_entity_poly.pdbx_seq_one_letter_code
_entity_poly.pdbx_strand_id
1 'polypeptide(L)'
;SKGDDAALVRLPDKPNMLLVHTLDYFRSFVSDPFVFGRIAANHSLSDIHAMNGDAVTCLALCVIPFGPELKVEESLVQMLAGLCSFLKEENCSLVGGHTSEGGDNALGLAVNGVVEEGKELRKGPPRDGDVLILTKPLGTGTILAADMRASAKGNWVQGALDNMQVSNRRAAAILGEHECH
;
A
#
# COMPACT_ATOMS: atom_id res chain seq x y z
N SER A 1 18.81 -2.20 6.08
CA SER A 1 19.57 -3.02 5.13
C SER A 1 19.27 -2.58 3.71
N LYS A 2 20.08 -2.99 2.73
CA LYS A 2 19.79 -2.71 1.33
C LYS A 2 18.80 -3.76 0.81
N GLY A 3 17.66 -3.31 0.27
CA GLY A 3 16.67 -4.18 -0.37
C GLY A 3 15.51 -4.63 0.52
N ASP A 4 15.35 -4.07 1.72
CA ASP A 4 14.11 -4.21 2.50
C ASP A 4 12.95 -3.42 1.85
N ASP A 5 11.71 -3.70 2.27
CA ASP A 5 10.51 -3.06 1.73
C ASP A 5 10.43 -1.57 2.12
N ALA A 6 10.95 -1.20 3.28
CA ALA A 6 10.98 0.18 3.74
C ALA A 6 12.33 0.56 4.35
N ALA A 7 12.62 1.85 4.40
CA ALA A 7 13.79 2.41 5.05
C ALA A 7 13.57 2.49 6.57
N LEU A 8 14.58 2.14 7.35
CA LEU A 8 14.58 2.25 8.81
C LEU A 8 15.52 3.36 9.25
N VAL A 9 15.01 4.27 10.08
CA VAL A 9 15.78 5.42 10.62
C VAL A 9 15.67 5.43 12.15
N ARG A 10 16.81 5.51 12.82
CA ARG A 10 16.83 5.68 14.29
C ARG A 10 16.40 7.07 14.69
N LEU A 11 15.54 7.16 15.69
CA LEU A 11 15.14 8.43 16.28
C LEU A 11 16.12 8.78 17.43
N PRO A 12 16.77 9.96 17.40
CA PRO A 12 17.78 10.33 18.41
C PRO A 12 17.27 10.25 19.86
N ASP A 13 16.02 10.68 20.07
CA ASP A 13 15.42 10.80 21.40
C ASP A 13 14.54 9.60 21.78
N LYS A 14 14.48 8.55 20.96
CA LYS A 14 13.70 7.32 21.20
C LYS A 14 14.52 6.08 20.80
N PRO A 15 15.48 5.68 21.64
CA PRO A 15 16.45 4.64 21.27
C PRO A 15 15.82 3.26 21.00
N ASN A 16 14.60 3.01 21.49
CA ASN A 16 13.91 1.73 21.32
C ASN A 16 12.90 1.73 20.16
N MET A 17 12.86 2.79 19.34
CA MET A 17 11.94 2.93 18.23
C MET A 17 12.67 3.26 16.94
N LEU A 18 12.27 2.62 15.88
CA LEU A 18 12.70 2.95 14.51
C LEU A 18 11.54 3.61 13.76
N LEU A 19 11.87 4.64 13.02
CA LEU A 19 10.97 5.22 12.04
C LEU A 19 11.07 4.40 10.75
N VAL A 20 9.93 4.07 10.18
CA VAL A 20 9.79 3.29 8.95
C VAL A 20 9.27 4.21 7.86
N HIS A 21 9.98 4.30 6.74
CA HIS A 21 9.60 5.15 5.61
C HIS A 21 9.51 4.35 4.34
N THR A 22 8.44 4.54 3.59
CA THR A 22 8.30 4.05 2.22
C THR A 22 7.67 5.09 1.31
N LEU A 23 7.85 4.92 0.02
CA LEU A 23 7.23 5.73 -1.03
C LEU A 23 6.85 4.82 -2.19
N ASP A 24 5.57 4.79 -2.50
CA ASP A 24 5.03 4.11 -3.66
C ASP A 24 4.26 5.05 -4.57
N TYR A 25 4.20 4.72 -5.85
CA TYR A 25 3.46 5.47 -6.87
C TYR A 25 2.85 4.52 -7.90
N PHE A 26 1.56 4.69 -8.17
CA PHE A 26 0.80 3.86 -9.09
C PHE A 26 0.06 4.72 -10.11
N ARG A 27 0.07 4.30 -11.36
CA ARG A 27 -0.92 4.73 -12.36
C ARG A 27 -2.17 3.92 -12.16
N SER A 28 -3.34 4.53 -12.39
CA SER A 28 -4.61 3.80 -12.28
C SER A 28 -4.66 2.61 -13.25
N PHE A 29 -5.03 1.46 -12.72
CA PHE A 29 -5.25 0.21 -13.45
C PHE A 29 -6.69 -0.26 -13.35
N VAL A 30 -7.55 0.52 -12.70
CA VAL A 30 -9.00 0.33 -12.60
C VAL A 30 -9.71 1.64 -12.92
N SER A 31 -10.91 1.56 -13.47
CA SER A 31 -11.67 2.73 -13.89
C SER A 31 -12.38 3.46 -12.75
N ASP A 32 -12.61 2.78 -11.62
CA ASP A 32 -13.23 3.35 -10.42
C ASP A 32 -12.18 4.06 -9.55
N PRO A 33 -12.20 5.41 -9.43
CA PRO A 33 -11.19 6.14 -8.68
C PRO A 33 -11.25 5.86 -7.17
N PHE A 34 -12.42 5.56 -6.61
CA PHE A 34 -12.57 5.22 -5.20
C PHE A 34 -11.89 3.88 -4.88
N VAL A 35 -12.16 2.84 -5.68
CA VAL A 35 -11.51 1.53 -5.53
C VAL A 35 -10.00 1.66 -5.74
N PHE A 36 -9.57 2.45 -6.73
CA PHE A 36 -8.15 2.72 -6.95
C PHE A 36 -7.49 3.37 -5.74
N GLY A 37 -8.12 4.39 -5.14
CA GLY A 37 -7.63 5.05 -3.93
C GLY A 37 -7.45 4.10 -2.75
N ARG A 38 -8.42 3.19 -2.52
CA ARG A 38 -8.32 2.16 -1.48
C ARG A 38 -7.15 1.20 -1.73
N ILE A 39 -7.02 0.71 -2.96
CA ILE A 39 -5.97 -0.24 -3.32
C ILE A 39 -4.58 0.40 -3.21
N ALA A 40 -4.40 1.63 -3.70
CA ALA A 40 -3.14 2.34 -3.60
C ALA A 40 -2.73 2.58 -2.15
N ALA A 41 -3.68 2.93 -1.28
CA ALA A 41 -3.43 3.05 0.16
C ALA A 41 -2.96 1.72 0.77
N ASN A 42 -3.72 0.63 0.54
CA ASN A 42 -3.34 -0.69 1.06
C ASN A 42 -1.95 -1.13 0.60
N HIS A 43 -1.67 -0.93 -0.68
CA HIS A 43 -0.37 -1.32 -1.25
C HIS A 43 0.78 -0.54 -0.58
N SER A 44 0.67 0.78 -0.49
CA SER A 44 1.72 1.61 0.13
C SER A 44 1.89 1.33 1.63
N LEU A 45 0.81 1.01 2.36
CA LEU A 45 0.91 0.64 3.76
C LEU A 45 1.51 -0.77 3.95
N SER A 46 1.42 -1.62 2.93
CA SER A 46 1.92 -3.00 2.98
C SER A 46 3.42 -3.08 3.23
N ASP A 47 4.20 -2.11 2.76
CA ASP A 47 5.64 -2.03 3.04
C ASP A 47 5.93 -1.80 4.53
N ILE A 48 5.12 -0.96 5.18
CA ILE A 48 5.21 -0.75 6.63
C ILE A 48 4.87 -2.04 7.37
N HIS A 49 3.79 -2.72 6.95
CA HIS A 49 3.37 -3.99 7.56
C HIS A 49 4.40 -5.10 7.32
N ALA A 50 5.04 -5.15 6.14
CA ALA A 50 6.09 -6.12 5.84
C ALA A 50 7.29 -5.98 6.77
N MET A 51 7.55 -4.76 7.27
CA MET A 51 8.58 -4.48 8.27
C MET A 51 8.09 -4.65 9.73
N ASN A 52 6.89 -5.24 9.94
CA ASN A 52 6.23 -5.34 11.25
C ASN A 52 6.00 -3.97 11.92
N GLY A 53 5.81 -2.94 11.11
CA GLY A 53 5.60 -1.56 11.57
C GLY A 53 4.12 -1.19 11.64
N ASP A 54 3.82 -0.21 12.48
CA ASP A 54 2.53 0.48 12.51
C ASP A 54 2.60 1.76 11.67
N ALA A 55 1.76 1.87 10.64
CA ALA A 55 1.63 3.08 9.85
C ALA A 55 1.00 4.20 10.69
N VAL A 56 1.57 5.41 10.64
CA VAL A 56 1.14 6.55 11.47
C VAL A 56 0.60 7.69 10.62
N THR A 57 1.37 8.10 9.61
CA THR A 57 0.99 9.22 8.73
C THR A 57 1.38 8.95 7.29
N CYS A 58 0.67 9.60 6.36
CA CYS A 58 1.11 9.65 4.97
C CYS A 58 0.90 11.03 4.34
N LEU A 59 1.67 11.27 3.26
CA LEU A 59 1.47 12.35 2.30
C LEU A 59 1.01 11.73 0.99
N ALA A 60 0.04 12.34 0.31
CA ALA A 60 -0.46 11.87 -0.98
C ALA A 60 -0.02 12.78 -2.14
N LEU A 61 0.51 12.19 -3.19
CA LEU A 61 0.72 12.82 -4.49
C LEU A 61 -0.36 12.34 -5.45
N CYS A 62 -1.32 13.23 -5.76
CA CYS A 62 -2.41 12.94 -6.69
C CYS A 62 -2.09 13.51 -8.06
N VAL A 63 -2.23 12.69 -9.10
CA VAL A 63 -2.10 13.12 -10.49
C VAL A 63 -3.42 12.87 -11.20
N ILE A 64 -3.97 13.93 -11.81
CA ILE A 64 -5.27 13.88 -12.51
C ILE A 64 -5.06 14.36 -13.95
N PRO A 65 -5.64 13.68 -14.95
CA PRO A 65 -5.58 14.14 -16.32
C PRO A 65 -6.31 15.48 -16.50
N PHE A 66 -5.79 16.30 -17.41
CA PHE A 66 -6.50 17.50 -17.85
C PHE A 66 -7.88 17.13 -18.43
N GLY A 67 -8.89 17.91 -18.05
CA GLY A 67 -10.26 17.66 -18.51
C GLY A 67 -11.25 18.72 -18.01
N PRO A 68 -12.55 18.52 -18.25
CA PRO A 68 -13.60 19.38 -17.71
C PRO A 68 -13.51 19.43 -16.17
N GLU A 69 -13.59 20.63 -15.60
CA GLU A 69 -13.41 20.90 -14.17
C GLU A 69 -14.20 19.95 -13.27
N LEU A 70 -15.49 19.76 -13.54
CA LEU A 70 -16.36 18.85 -12.77
C LEU A 70 -15.86 17.39 -12.76
N LYS A 71 -15.28 16.91 -13.89
CA LYS A 71 -14.74 15.55 -13.97
C LYS A 71 -13.40 15.41 -13.23
N VAL A 72 -12.57 16.42 -13.31
CA VAL A 72 -11.31 16.49 -12.58
C VAL A 72 -11.59 16.48 -11.07
N GLU A 73 -12.52 17.33 -10.63
CA GLU A 73 -12.95 17.39 -9.22
C GLU A 73 -13.55 16.06 -8.75
N GLU A 74 -14.48 15.47 -9.51
CA GLU A 74 -15.10 14.19 -9.17
C GLU A 74 -14.06 13.07 -9.02
N SER A 75 -13.14 12.95 -9.99
CA SER A 75 -12.09 11.94 -9.94
C SER A 75 -11.18 12.11 -8.73
N LEU A 76 -10.77 13.34 -8.43
CA LEU A 76 -9.95 13.65 -7.27
C LEU A 76 -10.67 13.35 -5.96
N VAL A 77 -11.92 13.78 -5.82
CA VAL A 77 -12.73 13.54 -4.62
C VAL A 77 -12.93 12.04 -4.38
N GLN A 78 -13.30 11.28 -5.41
CA GLN A 78 -13.49 9.83 -5.30
C GLN A 78 -12.19 9.12 -4.92
N MET A 79 -11.07 9.45 -5.57
CA MET A 79 -9.77 8.85 -5.28
C MET A 79 -9.31 9.13 -3.84
N LEU A 80 -9.42 10.38 -3.38
CA LEU A 80 -9.09 10.76 -2.01
C LEU A 80 -10.07 10.16 -0.99
N ALA A 81 -11.35 10.05 -1.30
CA ALA A 81 -12.33 9.39 -0.45
C ALA A 81 -12.00 7.91 -0.25
N GLY A 82 -11.63 7.20 -1.32
CA GLY A 82 -11.18 5.82 -1.26
C GLY A 82 -9.91 5.68 -0.40
N LEU A 83 -8.90 6.50 -0.66
CA LEU A 83 -7.68 6.59 0.14
C LEU A 83 -8.00 6.79 1.63
N CYS A 84 -8.73 7.84 1.97
CA CYS A 84 -9.04 8.19 3.36
C CYS A 84 -9.88 7.12 4.06
N SER A 85 -10.79 6.44 3.33
CA SER A 85 -11.59 5.35 3.91
C SER A 85 -10.69 4.20 4.38
N PHE A 86 -9.70 3.81 3.57
CA PHE A 86 -8.76 2.75 3.93
C PHE A 86 -7.81 3.19 5.05
N LEU A 87 -7.25 4.40 4.98
CA LEU A 87 -6.37 4.93 6.02
C LEU A 87 -7.05 4.97 7.40
N LYS A 88 -8.36 5.28 7.43
CA LYS A 88 -9.15 5.27 8.67
C LYS A 88 -9.25 3.87 9.28
N GLU A 89 -9.41 2.83 8.47
CA GLU A 89 -9.42 1.43 8.93
C GLU A 89 -8.06 1.03 9.53
N GLU A 90 -6.97 1.59 8.98
CA GLU A 90 -5.59 1.32 9.40
C GLU A 90 -5.06 2.25 10.51
N ASN A 91 -5.86 3.20 11.00
CA ASN A 91 -5.46 4.23 11.95
C ASN A 91 -4.27 5.09 11.47
N CYS A 92 -4.12 5.26 10.16
CA CYS A 92 -3.11 6.10 9.54
C CYS A 92 -3.73 7.45 9.13
N SER A 93 -3.04 8.56 9.37
CA SER A 93 -3.54 9.90 9.07
C SER A 93 -2.96 10.45 7.77
N LEU A 94 -3.83 10.92 6.86
CA LEU A 94 -3.41 11.77 5.76
C LEU A 94 -3.09 13.16 6.31
N VAL A 95 -1.83 13.58 6.26
CA VAL A 95 -1.38 14.85 6.89
C VAL A 95 -1.02 15.92 5.86
N GLY A 96 -1.16 15.64 4.58
CA GLY A 96 -0.92 16.58 3.49
C GLY A 96 -0.64 15.87 2.18
N GLY A 97 -0.12 16.63 1.22
CA GLY A 97 0.21 16.08 -0.08
C GLY A 97 0.31 17.16 -1.16
N HIS A 98 0.24 16.73 -2.41
CA HIS A 98 0.30 17.60 -3.58
C HIS A 98 -0.62 17.06 -4.67
N THR A 99 -1.24 17.95 -5.44
CA THR A 99 -2.02 17.60 -6.62
C THR A 99 -1.37 18.20 -7.86
N SER A 100 -1.26 17.41 -8.93
CA SER A 100 -0.65 17.81 -10.19
C SER A 100 -1.47 17.30 -11.37
N GLU A 101 -1.31 17.93 -12.52
CA GLU A 101 -1.81 17.42 -13.80
C GLU A 101 -0.86 16.37 -14.38
N GLY A 102 -1.42 15.39 -15.11
CA GLY A 102 -0.64 14.35 -15.80
C GLY A 102 -1.45 13.65 -16.89
N GLY A 103 -0.87 12.62 -17.49
CA GLY A 103 -1.50 11.88 -18.59
C GLY A 103 -2.61 10.94 -18.14
N ASP A 104 -2.52 10.40 -16.92
CA ASP A 104 -3.45 9.43 -16.36
C ASP A 104 -3.72 9.74 -14.89
N ASN A 105 -4.83 9.22 -14.36
CA ASN A 105 -5.01 9.19 -12.91
C ASN A 105 -3.87 8.38 -12.28
N ALA A 106 -3.22 8.98 -11.29
CA ALA A 106 -2.21 8.28 -10.50
C ALA A 106 -2.20 8.77 -9.05
N LEU A 107 -1.72 7.91 -8.18
CA LEU A 107 -1.64 8.19 -6.74
C LEU A 107 -0.31 7.65 -6.20
N GLY A 108 0.42 8.50 -5.54
CA GLY A 108 1.61 8.13 -4.78
C GLY A 108 1.42 8.44 -3.31
N LEU A 109 1.99 7.60 -2.43
CA LEU A 109 1.97 7.83 -1.00
C LEU A 109 3.37 7.70 -0.42
N ALA A 110 3.80 8.76 0.28
CA ALA A 110 4.93 8.67 1.19
C ALA A 110 4.39 8.33 2.58
N VAL A 111 4.65 7.11 3.05
CA VAL A 111 4.12 6.61 4.32
C VAL A 111 5.20 6.60 5.39
N ASN A 112 4.84 7.05 6.58
CA ASN A 112 5.68 7.00 7.77
C ASN A 112 5.03 6.08 8.80
N GLY A 113 5.81 5.17 9.33
CA GLY A 113 5.40 4.26 10.38
C GLY A 113 6.46 4.18 11.47
N VAL A 114 6.18 3.39 12.48
CA VAL A 114 7.11 3.11 13.58
C VAL A 114 7.15 1.62 13.87
N VAL A 115 8.29 1.14 14.33
CA VAL A 115 8.48 -0.23 14.82
C VAL A 115 9.42 -0.21 16.01
N GLU A 116 9.21 -1.08 16.98
CA GLU A 116 10.12 -1.27 18.10
C GLU A 116 11.45 -1.87 17.60
N GLU A 117 12.59 -1.29 17.99
CA GLU A 117 13.90 -1.79 17.57
C GLU A 117 14.10 -3.25 18.02
N GLY A 118 14.47 -4.11 17.08
CA GLY A 118 14.62 -5.55 17.27
C GLY A 118 13.34 -6.36 16.99
N LYS A 119 12.21 -5.72 16.73
CA LYS A 119 10.97 -6.38 16.27
C LYS A 119 10.68 -6.20 14.78
N GLU A 120 11.52 -5.43 14.09
CA GLU A 120 11.37 -5.28 12.67
C GLU A 120 11.62 -6.59 11.91
N LEU A 121 10.72 -6.97 11.02
CA LEU A 121 10.94 -8.05 10.07
C LEU A 121 11.72 -7.52 8.86
N ARG A 122 12.74 -8.25 8.46
CA ARG A 122 13.61 -7.88 7.33
C ARG A 122 13.63 -8.98 6.29
N LYS A 123 13.83 -8.62 5.03
CA LYS A 123 14.13 -9.59 3.99
C LYS A 123 15.46 -10.27 4.30
N GLY A 124 15.39 -11.47 4.83
CA GLY A 124 16.54 -12.33 5.06
C GLY A 124 16.58 -13.49 4.06
N PRO A 125 17.72 -14.16 3.89
CA PRO A 125 17.75 -15.42 3.15
C PRO A 125 16.99 -16.49 3.92
N PRO A 126 16.13 -17.29 3.24
CA PRO A 126 15.49 -18.43 3.87
C PRO A 126 16.53 -19.45 4.33
N ARG A 127 16.22 -20.22 5.34
CA ARG A 127 17.07 -21.27 5.92
C ARG A 127 16.51 -22.64 5.60
N ASP A 128 17.37 -23.66 5.65
CA ASP A 128 16.92 -25.03 5.48
C ASP A 128 15.94 -25.42 6.59
N GLY A 129 14.74 -25.89 6.16
CA GLY A 129 13.65 -26.23 7.07
C GLY A 129 12.58 -25.16 7.24
N ASP A 130 12.76 -23.96 6.66
CA ASP A 130 11.74 -22.91 6.68
C ASP A 130 10.49 -23.35 5.91
N VAL A 131 9.34 -22.89 6.41
CA VAL A 131 8.05 -23.06 5.76
C VAL A 131 7.62 -21.74 5.14
N LEU A 132 7.32 -21.76 3.84
CA LEU A 132 6.79 -20.59 3.14
C LEU A 132 5.28 -20.50 3.34
N ILE A 133 4.80 -19.37 3.88
CA ILE A 133 3.39 -19.10 4.12
C ILE A 133 2.89 -18.05 3.15
N LEU A 134 1.89 -18.38 2.35
CA LEU A 134 1.21 -17.45 1.48
C LEU A 134 -0.05 -16.91 2.17
N THR A 135 -0.05 -15.64 2.54
CA THR A 135 -1.15 -15.01 3.30
C THR A 135 -2.31 -14.53 2.43
N LYS A 136 -2.09 -14.41 1.12
CA LYS A 136 -3.11 -14.03 0.12
C LYS A 136 -2.90 -14.81 -1.19
N PRO A 137 -3.96 -15.00 -2.01
CA PRO A 137 -3.84 -15.62 -3.33
C PRO A 137 -2.87 -14.84 -4.23
N LEU A 138 -2.13 -15.58 -5.07
CA LEU A 138 -1.31 -15.03 -6.14
C LEU A 138 -2.14 -14.83 -7.41
N GLY A 139 -1.63 -13.99 -8.35
CA GLY A 139 -2.15 -13.88 -9.70
C GLY A 139 -2.92 -12.60 -10.01
N THR A 140 -3.02 -11.63 -9.09
CA THR A 140 -3.70 -10.35 -9.33
C THR A 140 -3.16 -9.65 -10.57
N GLY A 141 -1.83 -9.52 -10.72
CA GLY A 141 -1.21 -8.91 -11.89
C GLY A 141 -1.52 -9.64 -13.21
N THR A 142 -1.57 -10.97 -13.18
CA THR A 142 -1.95 -11.79 -14.36
C THR A 142 -3.40 -11.55 -14.77
N ILE A 143 -4.32 -11.48 -13.78
CA ILE A 143 -5.74 -11.21 -14.03
C ILE A 143 -5.93 -9.80 -14.60
N LEU A 144 -5.31 -8.78 -14.00
CA LEU A 144 -5.39 -7.41 -14.49
C LEU A 144 -4.78 -7.25 -15.89
N ALA A 145 -3.65 -7.91 -16.17
CA ALA A 145 -3.07 -7.92 -17.52
C ALA A 145 -3.97 -8.62 -18.55
N ALA A 146 -4.73 -9.64 -18.15
CA ALA A 146 -5.73 -10.28 -19.02
C ALA A 146 -6.96 -9.38 -19.20
N ASP A 147 -7.36 -8.64 -18.17
CA ASP A 147 -8.47 -7.68 -18.24
C ASP A 147 -8.17 -6.54 -19.23
N MET A 148 -6.98 -5.97 -19.18
CA MET A 148 -6.51 -4.96 -20.14
C MET A 148 -6.57 -5.44 -21.60
N ARG A 149 -6.57 -6.77 -21.82
CA ARG A 149 -6.71 -7.41 -23.14
C ARG A 149 -8.14 -7.89 -23.43
N ALA A 150 -9.11 -7.52 -22.58
CA ALA A 150 -10.50 -7.99 -22.65
C ALA A 150 -10.64 -9.53 -22.67
N SER A 151 -9.73 -10.25 -22.00
CA SER A 151 -9.69 -11.71 -21.97
C SER A 151 -9.92 -12.31 -20.56
N ALA A 152 -10.04 -11.48 -19.51
CA ALA A 152 -10.39 -11.93 -18.17
C ALA A 152 -11.91 -12.08 -18.00
N LYS A 153 -12.31 -13.03 -17.13
CA LYS A 153 -13.71 -13.09 -16.70
C LYS A 153 -13.96 -12.05 -15.60
N GLY A 154 -15.11 -11.35 -15.65
CA GLY A 154 -15.44 -10.27 -14.71
C GLY A 154 -15.38 -10.71 -13.23
N ASN A 155 -15.83 -11.94 -12.91
CA ASN A 155 -15.74 -12.45 -11.55
C ASN A 155 -14.31 -12.71 -11.07
N TRP A 156 -13.36 -12.97 -11.97
CA TRP A 156 -11.93 -13.06 -11.61
C TRP A 156 -11.34 -11.68 -11.30
N VAL A 157 -11.71 -10.69 -12.14
CA VAL A 157 -11.30 -9.29 -11.93
C VAL A 157 -11.83 -8.78 -10.60
N GLN A 158 -13.13 -8.98 -10.33
CA GLN A 158 -13.74 -8.57 -9.07
C GLN A 158 -13.06 -9.23 -7.87
N GLY A 159 -12.84 -10.55 -7.92
CA GLY A 159 -12.14 -11.27 -6.84
C GLY A 159 -10.69 -10.79 -6.62
N ALA A 160 -9.99 -10.38 -7.69
CA ALA A 160 -8.67 -9.77 -7.58
C ALA A 160 -8.74 -8.39 -6.90
N LEU A 161 -9.68 -7.53 -7.30
CA LEU A 161 -9.88 -6.21 -6.70
C LEU A 161 -10.30 -6.28 -5.23
N ASP A 162 -11.18 -7.23 -4.89
CA ASP A 162 -11.59 -7.47 -3.50
C ASP A 162 -10.38 -7.89 -2.64
N ASN A 163 -9.56 -8.82 -3.15
CA ASN A 163 -8.35 -9.27 -2.45
C ASN A 163 -7.30 -8.16 -2.30
N MET A 164 -7.16 -7.27 -3.28
CA MET A 164 -6.25 -6.12 -3.23
C MET A 164 -6.65 -5.08 -2.19
N GLN A 165 -7.90 -5.05 -1.75
CA GLN A 165 -8.40 -4.17 -0.69
C GLN A 165 -8.27 -4.77 0.73
N VAL A 166 -7.90 -6.04 0.85
CA VAL A 166 -7.67 -6.67 2.17
C VAL A 166 -6.32 -6.21 2.72
N SER A 167 -6.31 -5.66 3.94
CA SER A 167 -5.08 -5.25 4.62
C SER A 167 -4.13 -6.42 4.91
N ASN A 168 -2.83 -6.16 4.84
CA ASN A 168 -1.79 -7.09 5.27
C ASN A 168 -1.43 -6.95 6.78
N ARG A 169 -2.00 -5.95 7.46
CA ARG A 169 -1.71 -5.66 8.87
C ARG A 169 -1.91 -6.84 9.79
N ARG A 170 -3.06 -7.55 9.65
CA ARG A 170 -3.36 -8.70 10.50
C ARG A 170 -2.37 -9.85 10.31
N ALA A 171 -1.99 -10.13 9.06
CA ALA A 171 -0.99 -11.15 8.79
C ALA A 171 0.37 -10.77 9.38
N ALA A 172 0.81 -9.53 9.20
CA ALA A 172 2.05 -9.01 9.77
C ALA A 172 2.06 -9.10 11.31
N ALA A 173 0.98 -8.71 11.97
CA ALA A 173 0.86 -8.79 13.43
C ALA A 173 1.00 -10.23 13.94
N ILE A 174 0.34 -11.20 13.29
CA ILE A 174 0.46 -12.62 13.65
C ILE A 174 1.90 -13.11 13.44
N LEU A 175 2.51 -12.77 12.30
CA LEU A 175 3.90 -13.15 12.00
C LEU A 175 4.89 -12.52 13.00
N GLY A 176 4.65 -11.28 13.41
CA GLY A 176 5.48 -10.57 14.39
C GLY A 176 5.43 -11.18 15.81
N GLU A 177 4.41 -11.98 16.14
CA GLU A 177 4.30 -12.74 17.39
C GLU A 177 5.06 -14.07 17.35
N HIS A 178 5.56 -14.48 16.18
CA HIS A 178 6.28 -15.74 15.98
C HIS A 178 7.71 -15.47 15.50
N GLU A 179 8.57 -16.49 15.63
CA GLU A 179 9.96 -16.43 15.16
C GLU A 179 10.01 -16.54 13.62
N CYS A 180 9.60 -15.44 12.93
CA CYS A 180 9.70 -15.33 11.48
C CYS A 180 11.02 -14.66 11.07
N HIS A 181 11.64 -15.09 9.97
CA HIS A 181 12.88 -14.54 9.43
C HIS A 181 12.94 -14.65 7.90
#